data_4418e592dce9c0ec4b667ae9e621aeea
#
_entry.id   4418e592dce9c0ec4b667ae9e621aeea
#
_cell.length_a   1.000
_cell.length_b   1.000
_cell.length_c   1.000
_cell.angle_alpha   90.00
_cell.angle_beta   90.00
_cell.angle_gamma   90.00
#
_symmetry.space_group_name_H-M   'P 1'
#
loop_
_entity.id
_entity.type
_entity.pdbx_description
1 polymer ?
#
loop_
_entity_poly.entity_id
_entity_poly.type
_entity_poly.pdbx_seq_one_letter_code
_entity_poly.pdbx_strand_id
1 'polypeptide(L)'
;LQAIFSVLEEGKTALVLVPEISLTPQTVARFKRRFAHIQDQVAVLHSHLSGGERFDEWHKIVEGDAKIVIGARSALFAPLKKLGLIVVDEEHEGSYKQDSSPRYHARDVAVVRAKIEGCVVVLGSATPSLESIHNTRIGKYDLIELKERVDNCSLPLIRIVDLKNESRNLSKSGGPAIISERLRSAVNDRLKKGEQIILFLNRRGFATSLNCPSCGHVCGCPECSVSLTFHRKEERLICH
;
A
#
# COMPACT_ATOMS: atom_id res chain seq x y z
N LEU A 1 -16.55 6.42 -0.13
CA LEU A 1 -17.74 6.12 -0.93
C LEU A 1 -18.76 7.27 -0.90
N GLN A 2 -19.11 7.82 0.29
CA GLN A 2 -20.06 8.95 0.40
C GLN A 2 -19.66 10.15 -0.47
N ALA A 3 -18.41 10.58 -0.41
CA ALA A 3 -17.90 11.68 -1.23
C ALA A 3 -18.07 11.42 -2.76
N ILE A 4 -17.97 10.16 -3.19
CA ILE A 4 -18.22 9.81 -4.59
C ILE A 4 -19.70 10.01 -4.93
N PHE A 5 -20.62 9.58 -4.06
CA PHE A 5 -22.06 9.80 -4.28
C PHE A 5 -22.40 11.28 -4.41
N SER A 6 -21.90 12.13 -3.50
CA SER A 6 -22.15 13.58 -3.55
C SER A 6 -21.68 14.19 -4.88
N VAL A 7 -20.51 13.78 -5.37
CA VAL A 7 -19.96 14.29 -6.64
C VAL A 7 -20.78 13.82 -7.86
N LEU A 8 -21.28 12.57 -7.80
CA LEU A 8 -22.15 12.05 -8.87
C LEU A 8 -23.51 12.74 -8.91
N GLU A 9 -24.08 13.10 -7.76
CA GLU A 9 -25.32 13.88 -7.66
C GLU A 9 -25.19 15.27 -8.29
N GLU A 10 -23.97 15.84 -8.26
CA GLU A 10 -23.65 17.08 -8.97
C GLU A 10 -23.43 16.90 -10.49
N GLY A 11 -23.60 15.69 -11.01
CA GLY A 11 -23.36 15.38 -12.42
C GLY A 11 -21.88 15.37 -12.83
N LYS A 12 -20.98 15.26 -11.86
CA LYS A 12 -19.54 15.15 -12.05
C LYS A 12 -19.07 13.69 -12.00
N THR A 13 -17.79 13.45 -12.26
CA THR A 13 -17.18 12.12 -12.27
C THR A 13 -16.15 11.97 -11.16
N ALA A 14 -15.80 10.74 -10.82
CA ALA A 14 -14.83 10.44 -9.78
C ALA A 14 -13.72 9.48 -10.26
N LEU A 15 -12.50 9.76 -9.86
CA LEU A 15 -11.34 8.89 -10.03
C LEU A 15 -10.90 8.33 -8.68
N VAL A 16 -10.73 7.01 -8.59
CA VAL A 16 -10.28 6.32 -7.39
C VAL A 16 -9.00 5.56 -7.71
N LEU A 17 -7.91 5.99 -7.12
CA LEU A 17 -6.65 5.27 -7.18
C LEU A 17 -6.52 4.34 -5.97
N VAL A 18 -6.21 3.08 -6.24
CA VAL A 18 -5.91 2.07 -5.21
C VAL A 18 -4.56 1.43 -5.53
N PRO A 19 -3.80 0.99 -4.50
CA PRO A 19 -2.57 0.24 -4.74
C PRO A 19 -2.83 -0.99 -5.61
N GLU A 20 -1.93 -1.30 -6.53
CA GLU A 20 -2.09 -2.42 -7.46
C GLU A 20 -2.33 -3.75 -6.72
N ILE A 21 -1.62 -3.97 -5.60
CA ILE A 21 -1.79 -5.14 -4.73
C ILE A 21 -3.18 -5.24 -4.09
N SER A 22 -3.86 -4.11 -3.93
CA SER A 22 -5.21 -4.00 -3.34
C SER A 22 -6.32 -4.08 -4.40
N LEU A 23 -5.97 -3.99 -5.68
CA LEU A 23 -6.92 -4.04 -6.80
C LEU A 23 -7.25 -5.49 -7.18
N THR A 24 -7.75 -6.24 -6.21
CA THR A 24 -8.18 -7.62 -6.40
C THR A 24 -9.58 -7.69 -7.01
N PRO A 25 -9.95 -8.80 -7.70
CA PRO A 25 -11.31 -9.00 -8.19
C PRO A 25 -12.38 -8.81 -7.11
N GLN A 26 -12.08 -9.19 -5.87
CA GLN A 26 -12.97 -9.02 -4.71
C GLN A 26 -13.17 -7.54 -4.36
N THR A 27 -12.11 -6.73 -4.39
CA THR A 27 -12.20 -5.29 -4.14
C THR A 27 -13.04 -4.61 -5.23
N VAL A 28 -12.77 -4.93 -6.48
CA VAL A 28 -13.55 -4.43 -7.63
C VAL A 28 -15.02 -4.84 -7.51
N ALA A 29 -15.31 -6.12 -7.21
CA ALA A 29 -16.67 -6.62 -7.04
C ALA A 29 -17.40 -5.93 -5.87
N ARG A 30 -16.70 -5.69 -4.73
CA ARG A 30 -17.25 -4.93 -3.59
C ARG A 30 -17.61 -3.51 -4.00
N PHE A 31 -16.75 -2.87 -4.79
CA PHE A 31 -16.97 -1.51 -5.27
C PHE A 31 -18.16 -1.47 -6.25
N LYS A 32 -18.19 -2.33 -7.26
CA LYS A 32 -19.30 -2.45 -8.22
C LYS A 32 -20.64 -2.72 -7.52
N ARG A 33 -20.65 -3.61 -6.53
CA ARG A 33 -21.85 -3.90 -5.72
C ARG A 33 -22.37 -2.68 -4.96
N ARG A 34 -21.48 -1.83 -4.45
CA ARG A 34 -21.88 -0.59 -3.77
C ARG A 34 -22.52 0.43 -4.72
N PHE A 35 -22.12 0.38 -5.98
CA PHE A 35 -22.64 1.21 -7.06
C PHE A 35 -23.50 0.39 -8.05
N ALA A 36 -24.24 -0.61 -7.54
CA ALA A 36 -24.99 -1.55 -8.37
C ALA A 36 -25.96 -0.87 -9.36
N HIS A 37 -26.56 0.26 -8.98
CA HIS A 37 -27.47 1.05 -9.80
C HIS A 37 -26.79 1.76 -10.99
N ILE A 38 -25.46 1.89 -10.96
CA ILE A 38 -24.64 2.49 -12.04
C ILE A 38 -23.42 1.62 -12.34
N GLN A 39 -23.46 0.31 -12.06
CA GLN A 39 -22.29 -0.57 -12.22
C GLN A 39 -21.70 -0.52 -13.64
N ASP A 40 -22.53 -0.33 -14.66
CA ASP A 40 -22.11 -0.21 -16.05
C ASP A 40 -21.38 1.12 -16.34
N GLN A 41 -21.48 2.09 -15.44
CA GLN A 41 -20.76 3.36 -15.51
C GLN A 41 -19.47 3.36 -14.69
N VAL A 42 -19.05 2.20 -14.16
CA VAL A 42 -17.78 2.03 -13.47
C VAL A 42 -16.78 1.40 -14.43
N ALA A 43 -15.70 2.11 -14.71
CA ALA A 43 -14.54 1.60 -15.46
C ALA A 43 -13.41 1.17 -14.51
N VAL A 44 -12.69 0.10 -14.87
CA VAL A 44 -11.59 -0.44 -14.06
C VAL A 44 -10.33 -0.53 -14.90
N LEU A 45 -9.24 0.10 -14.42
CA LEU A 45 -7.96 0.15 -15.14
C LEU A 45 -6.83 -0.44 -14.28
N HIS A 46 -6.27 -1.58 -14.70
CA HIS A 46 -5.11 -2.20 -14.05
C HIS A 46 -4.21 -2.95 -15.03
N SER A 47 -3.03 -3.37 -14.58
CA SER A 47 -2.01 -4.01 -15.41
C SER A 47 -2.41 -5.40 -15.94
N HIS A 48 -3.31 -6.12 -15.24
CA HIS A 48 -3.74 -7.47 -15.60
C HIS A 48 -4.85 -7.52 -16.66
N LEU A 49 -5.37 -6.37 -17.10
CA LEU A 49 -6.31 -6.34 -18.23
C LEU A 49 -5.59 -6.73 -19.51
N SER A 50 -6.24 -7.57 -20.33
CA SER A 50 -5.82 -7.82 -21.71
C SER A 50 -5.88 -6.52 -22.52
N GLY A 51 -5.22 -6.51 -23.68
CA GLY A 51 -5.25 -5.34 -24.58
C GLY A 51 -6.66 -4.93 -24.98
N GLY A 52 -7.54 -5.91 -25.27
CA GLY A 52 -8.94 -5.69 -25.63
C GLY A 52 -9.73 -5.09 -24.46
N GLU A 53 -9.71 -5.73 -23.29
CA GLU A 53 -10.42 -5.22 -22.10
C GLU A 53 -9.97 -3.81 -21.72
N ARG A 54 -8.66 -3.52 -21.83
CA ARG A 54 -8.14 -2.17 -21.57
C ARG A 54 -8.65 -1.16 -22.58
N PHE A 55 -8.75 -1.55 -23.86
CA PHE A 55 -9.29 -0.72 -24.90
C PHE A 55 -10.77 -0.40 -24.64
N ASP A 56 -11.58 -1.40 -24.29
CA ASP A 56 -13.00 -1.25 -24.02
C ASP A 56 -13.25 -0.33 -22.82
N GLU A 57 -12.53 -0.55 -21.71
CA GLU A 57 -12.65 0.32 -20.53
C GLU A 57 -12.17 1.75 -20.82
N TRP A 58 -11.12 1.92 -21.60
CA TRP A 58 -10.62 3.24 -22.00
C TRP A 58 -11.62 3.95 -22.91
N HIS A 59 -12.21 3.25 -23.87
CA HIS A 59 -13.19 3.80 -24.81
C HIS A 59 -14.43 4.30 -24.07
N LYS A 60 -14.94 3.50 -23.16
CA LYS A 60 -16.03 3.85 -22.25
C LYS A 60 -15.76 5.15 -21.46
N ILE A 61 -14.52 5.39 -21.06
CA ILE A 61 -14.13 6.63 -20.36
C ILE A 61 -14.14 7.81 -21.33
N VAL A 62 -13.56 7.65 -22.53
CA VAL A 62 -13.47 8.71 -23.55
C VAL A 62 -14.86 9.15 -24.03
N GLU A 63 -15.77 8.22 -24.25
CA GLU A 63 -17.15 8.49 -24.64
C GLU A 63 -17.93 9.20 -23.54
N GLY A 64 -17.55 9.01 -22.27
CA GLY A 64 -18.17 9.63 -21.12
C GLY A 64 -19.27 8.77 -20.49
N ASP A 65 -19.31 7.49 -20.83
CA ASP A 65 -20.19 6.48 -20.24
C ASP A 65 -19.72 6.10 -18.85
N ALA A 66 -18.39 6.16 -18.58
CA ALA A 66 -17.86 5.96 -17.26
C ALA A 66 -18.04 7.21 -16.40
N LYS A 67 -18.68 7.06 -15.24
CA LYS A 67 -18.81 8.10 -14.21
C LYS A 67 -17.80 7.91 -13.08
N ILE A 68 -17.35 6.67 -12.87
CA ILE A 68 -16.33 6.32 -11.87
C ILE A 68 -15.23 5.54 -12.57
N VAL A 69 -13.99 5.93 -12.36
CA VAL A 69 -12.82 5.13 -12.75
C VAL A 69 -12.10 4.66 -11.50
N ILE A 70 -11.85 3.36 -11.42
CA ILE A 70 -11.05 2.75 -10.37
C ILE A 70 -9.81 2.16 -11.02
N GLY A 71 -8.65 2.41 -10.46
CA GLY A 71 -7.46 1.79 -11.02
C GLY A 71 -6.20 2.00 -10.21
N ALA A 72 -5.13 1.38 -10.70
CA ALA A 72 -3.80 1.56 -10.18
C ALA A 72 -3.22 2.92 -10.61
N ARG A 73 -1.95 3.13 -10.32
CA ARG A 73 -1.21 4.37 -10.61
C ARG A 73 -1.50 4.99 -11.99
N SER A 74 -1.52 4.18 -13.06
CA SER A 74 -1.74 4.66 -14.43
C SER A 74 -3.15 5.19 -14.69
N ALA A 75 -4.16 4.79 -13.91
CA ALA A 75 -5.52 5.30 -14.04
C ALA A 75 -5.61 6.80 -13.75
N LEU A 76 -4.59 7.37 -13.12
CA LEU A 76 -4.48 8.81 -12.91
C LEU A 76 -4.62 9.63 -14.20
N PHE A 77 -4.27 9.07 -15.34
CA PHE A 77 -4.33 9.75 -16.65
C PHE A 77 -5.63 9.46 -17.43
N ALA A 78 -6.61 8.78 -16.83
CA ALA A 78 -7.88 8.50 -17.46
C ALA A 78 -8.60 9.81 -17.86
N PRO A 79 -9.08 9.95 -19.13
CA PRO A 79 -9.65 11.20 -19.63
C PRO A 79 -11.12 11.39 -19.21
N LEU A 80 -11.36 11.43 -17.90
CA LEU A 80 -12.68 11.67 -17.33
C LEU A 80 -13.17 13.08 -17.65
N LYS A 81 -14.39 13.19 -18.11
CA LYS A 81 -15.08 14.48 -18.34
C LYS A 81 -15.69 14.98 -17.04
N LYS A 82 -15.60 16.28 -16.77
CA LYS A 82 -16.16 16.94 -15.55
C LYS A 82 -15.71 16.27 -14.25
N LEU A 83 -14.42 16.02 -14.11
CA LEU A 83 -13.85 15.40 -12.90
C LEU A 83 -14.14 16.28 -11.67
N GLY A 84 -14.80 15.72 -10.67
CA GLY A 84 -15.17 16.40 -9.42
C GLY A 84 -14.40 15.92 -8.22
N LEU A 85 -13.87 14.68 -8.26
CA LEU A 85 -13.18 14.06 -7.14
C LEU A 85 -12.07 13.12 -7.60
N ILE A 86 -10.92 13.23 -6.96
CA ILE A 86 -9.84 12.23 -7.01
C ILE A 86 -9.66 11.66 -5.61
N VAL A 87 -9.75 10.35 -5.46
CA VAL A 87 -9.43 9.64 -4.22
C VAL A 87 -8.15 8.86 -4.43
N VAL A 88 -7.18 9.02 -3.55
CA VAL A 88 -5.95 8.20 -3.50
C VAL A 88 -5.99 7.41 -2.21
N ASP A 89 -6.33 6.14 -2.31
CA ASP A 89 -6.37 5.23 -1.17
C ASP A 89 -4.97 4.73 -0.84
N GLU A 90 -4.67 4.55 0.47
CA GLU A 90 -3.32 4.20 0.97
C GLU A 90 -2.22 5.08 0.32
N GLU A 91 -2.37 6.40 0.41
CA GLU A 91 -1.53 7.40 -0.29
C GLU A 91 -0.03 7.26 -0.03
N HIS A 92 0.33 6.61 1.08
CA HIS A 92 1.71 6.33 1.49
C HIS A 92 2.36 5.17 0.72
N GLU A 93 1.57 4.40 -0.05
CA GLU A 93 2.05 3.17 -0.68
C GLU A 93 3.07 3.44 -1.78
N GLY A 94 4.23 2.77 -1.69
CA GLY A 94 5.35 2.97 -2.62
C GLY A 94 5.04 2.65 -4.08
N SER A 95 4.02 1.82 -4.36
CA SER A 95 3.59 1.47 -5.73
C SER A 95 3.08 2.67 -6.55
N TYR A 96 2.74 3.79 -5.87
CA TYR A 96 2.37 5.04 -6.55
C TYR A 96 3.56 5.78 -7.16
N LYS A 97 4.79 5.43 -6.79
CA LYS A 97 6.00 5.96 -7.40
C LYS A 97 6.34 5.18 -8.67
N GLN A 98 6.56 5.90 -9.77
CA GLN A 98 7.12 5.35 -11.00
C GLN A 98 8.61 5.66 -11.09
N ASP A 99 9.44 4.62 -11.11
CA ASP A 99 10.90 4.77 -11.18
C ASP A 99 11.42 4.81 -12.62
N SER A 100 10.67 4.26 -13.58
CA SER A 100 10.98 4.36 -15.02
C SER A 100 10.52 5.70 -15.59
N SER A 101 11.13 6.11 -16.71
CA SER A 101 10.76 7.35 -17.43
C SER A 101 9.38 7.21 -18.11
N PRO A 102 8.50 8.21 -18.00
CA PRO A 102 8.61 9.42 -17.19
C PRO A 102 8.46 9.13 -15.69
N ARG A 103 9.35 9.65 -14.86
CA ARG A 103 9.29 9.47 -13.40
C ARG A 103 8.25 10.40 -12.78
N TYR A 104 7.34 9.85 -11.97
CA TYR A 104 6.36 10.62 -11.23
C TYR A 104 5.86 9.86 -10.00
N HIS A 105 5.25 10.58 -9.07
CA HIS A 105 4.50 10.02 -7.96
C HIS A 105 3.02 10.32 -8.15
N ALA A 106 2.17 9.28 -8.23
CA ALA A 106 0.75 9.45 -8.57
C ALA A 106 0.00 10.33 -7.57
N ARG A 107 0.30 10.24 -6.27
CA ARG A 107 -0.27 11.13 -5.25
C ARG A 107 -0.03 12.60 -5.61
N ASP A 108 1.21 12.94 -5.91
CA ASP A 108 1.57 14.35 -6.16
C ASP A 108 0.97 14.86 -7.48
N VAL A 109 0.98 14.01 -8.52
CA VAL A 109 0.31 14.34 -9.79
C VAL A 109 -1.20 14.43 -9.63
N ALA A 110 -1.83 13.62 -8.75
CA ALA A 110 -3.26 13.72 -8.44
C ALA A 110 -3.62 15.11 -7.86
N VAL A 111 -2.80 15.62 -6.95
CA VAL A 111 -2.97 16.97 -6.38
C VAL A 111 -2.83 18.06 -7.46
N VAL A 112 -1.83 17.92 -8.34
CA VAL A 112 -1.64 18.85 -9.46
C VAL A 112 -2.82 18.80 -10.43
N ARG A 113 -3.26 17.59 -10.80
CA ARG A 113 -4.41 17.38 -11.68
C ARG A 113 -5.68 17.99 -11.07
N ALA A 114 -5.93 17.74 -9.79
CA ALA A 114 -7.08 18.31 -9.11
C ALA A 114 -7.09 19.85 -9.17
N LYS A 115 -5.92 20.48 -9.00
CA LYS A 115 -5.77 21.93 -9.12
C LYS A 115 -6.06 22.43 -10.54
N ILE A 116 -5.60 21.70 -11.58
CA ILE A 116 -5.82 22.08 -12.98
C ILE A 116 -7.31 21.94 -13.35
N GLU A 117 -7.95 20.84 -12.92
CA GLU A 117 -9.35 20.56 -13.25
C GLU A 117 -10.36 21.21 -12.29
N GLY A 118 -9.88 21.89 -11.23
CA GLY A 118 -10.74 22.54 -10.25
C GLY A 118 -11.58 21.55 -9.43
N CYS A 119 -11.05 20.36 -9.14
CA CYS A 119 -11.74 19.34 -8.38
C CYS A 119 -11.07 19.06 -7.01
N VAL A 120 -11.76 18.32 -6.16
CA VAL A 120 -11.27 17.95 -4.84
C VAL A 120 -10.37 16.69 -4.93
N VAL A 121 -9.29 16.66 -4.13
CA VAL A 121 -8.51 15.44 -3.93
C VAL A 121 -8.60 15.00 -2.47
N VAL A 122 -8.82 13.71 -2.26
CA VAL A 122 -8.83 13.07 -0.93
C VAL A 122 -7.70 12.04 -0.88
N LEU A 123 -6.75 12.27 0.02
CA LEU A 123 -5.65 11.35 0.30
C LEU A 123 -6.01 10.54 1.54
N GLY A 124 -6.24 9.25 1.39
CA GLY A 124 -6.63 8.34 2.47
C GLY A 124 -5.47 7.48 2.93
N SER A 125 -5.24 7.40 4.25
CA SER A 125 -4.25 6.50 4.83
C SER A 125 -4.47 6.30 6.34
N ALA A 126 -4.16 5.10 6.84
CA ALA A 126 -4.02 4.85 8.27
C ALA A 126 -2.64 5.29 8.78
N THR A 127 -1.63 5.34 7.90
CA THR A 127 -0.24 5.70 8.17
C THR A 127 0.25 6.71 7.13
N PRO A 128 -0.21 7.97 7.20
CA PRO A 128 0.09 8.97 6.17
C PRO A 128 1.59 9.17 5.96
N SER A 129 1.97 9.49 4.72
CA SER A 129 3.36 9.80 4.38
C SER A 129 3.85 11.06 5.10
N LEU A 130 5.17 11.19 5.27
CA LEU A 130 5.76 12.36 5.92
C LEU A 130 5.47 13.65 5.13
N GLU A 131 5.42 13.58 3.81
CA GLU A 131 5.09 14.69 2.94
C GLU A 131 3.64 15.16 3.15
N SER A 132 2.68 14.24 3.26
CA SER A 132 1.28 14.57 3.53
C SER A 132 1.11 15.19 4.90
N ILE A 133 1.73 14.62 5.94
CA ILE A 133 1.75 15.19 7.30
C ILE A 133 2.39 16.59 7.31
N HIS A 134 3.50 16.76 6.61
CA HIS A 134 4.14 18.08 6.53
C HIS A 134 3.20 19.09 5.86
N ASN A 135 2.57 18.73 4.74
CA ASN A 135 1.63 19.60 4.03
C ASN A 135 0.41 19.99 4.89
N THR A 136 -0.07 19.11 5.77
CA THR A 136 -1.12 19.48 6.74
C THR A 136 -0.60 20.48 7.78
N ARG A 137 0.62 20.28 8.29
CA ARG A 137 1.22 21.19 9.31
C ARG A 137 1.45 22.61 8.81
N ILE A 138 1.79 22.76 7.53
CA ILE A 138 1.98 24.08 6.91
C ILE A 138 0.68 24.66 6.33
N GLY A 139 -0.48 24.02 6.57
CA GLY A 139 -1.78 24.52 6.12
C GLY A 139 -2.04 24.40 4.61
N LYS A 140 -1.26 23.59 3.89
CA LYS A 140 -1.46 23.32 2.47
C LYS A 140 -2.56 22.27 2.22
N TYR A 141 -2.75 21.33 3.15
CA TYR A 141 -3.79 20.33 3.15
C TYR A 141 -4.64 20.43 4.42
N ASP A 142 -5.94 20.17 4.29
CA ASP A 142 -6.82 20.00 5.43
C ASP A 142 -6.72 18.57 5.96
N LEU A 143 -6.62 18.43 7.29
CA LEU A 143 -6.55 17.14 7.96
C LEU A 143 -7.93 16.74 8.48
N ILE A 144 -8.40 15.57 8.07
CA ILE A 144 -9.61 14.93 8.61
C ILE A 144 -9.20 13.64 9.31
N GLU A 145 -9.41 13.57 10.62
CA GLU A 145 -9.09 12.40 11.42
C GLU A 145 -10.34 11.59 11.77
N LEU A 146 -10.32 10.30 11.43
CA LEU A 146 -11.30 9.32 11.90
C LEU A 146 -10.73 8.63 13.15
N LYS A 147 -11.04 9.17 14.33
CA LYS A 147 -10.43 8.75 15.61
C LYS A 147 -10.99 7.43 16.14
N GLU A 148 -12.24 7.13 15.83
CA GLU A 148 -12.91 5.92 16.32
C GLU A 148 -12.67 4.75 15.39
N ARG A 149 -12.29 3.62 15.96
CA ARG A 149 -12.17 2.36 15.20
C ARG A 149 -13.54 1.75 14.97
N VAL A 150 -13.69 1.05 13.85
CA VAL A 150 -14.88 0.22 13.61
C VAL A 150 -15.05 -0.75 14.80
N ASP A 151 -16.27 -0.85 15.29
CA ASP A 151 -16.66 -1.70 16.43
C ASP A 151 -15.98 -1.36 17.78
N ASN A 152 -15.44 -0.15 17.95
CA ASN A 152 -14.74 0.31 19.16
C ASN A 152 -13.67 -0.68 19.68
N CYS A 153 -13.07 -1.46 18.80
CA CYS A 153 -12.06 -2.45 19.17
C CYS A 153 -10.80 -1.79 19.74
N SER A 154 -10.32 -2.28 20.88
CA SER A 154 -9.05 -1.86 21.46
C SER A 154 -7.86 -2.22 20.56
N LEU A 155 -6.78 -1.45 20.67
CA LEU A 155 -5.53 -1.79 19.98
C LEU A 155 -4.96 -3.11 20.53
N PRO A 156 -4.35 -3.94 19.68
CA PRO A 156 -3.70 -5.17 20.15
C PRO A 156 -2.51 -4.85 21.04
N LEU A 157 -2.20 -5.73 21.97
CA LEU A 157 -0.99 -5.63 22.78
C LEU A 157 0.23 -5.91 21.92
N ILE A 158 1.09 -4.91 21.74
CA ILE A 158 2.35 -5.03 21.01
C ILE A 158 3.47 -5.39 21.99
N ARG A 159 4.26 -6.39 21.65
CA ARG A 159 5.44 -6.81 22.43
C ARG A 159 6.66 -6.86 21.54
N ILE A 160 7.70 -6.13 21.91
CA ILE A 160 9.00 -6.14 21.23
C ILE A 160 9.87 -7.20 21.90
N VAL A 161 10.52 -8.03 21.08
CA VAL A 161 11.44 -9.09 21.55
C VAL A 161 12.82 -8.86 20.94
N ASP A 162 13.82 -8.70 21.80
CA ASP A 162 15.22 -8.60 21.37
C ASP A 162 15.80 -10.00 21.13
N LEU A 163 15.95 -10.37 19.87
CA LEU A 163 16.49 -11.66 19.46
C LEU A 163 17.96 -11.89 19.88
N LYS A 164 18.75 -10.84 20.14
CA LYS A 164 20.12 -10.99 20.66
C LYS A 164 20.12 -11.64 22.03
N ASN A 165 19.22 -11.23 22.91
CA ASN A 165 19.11 -11.77 24.25
C ASN A 165 18.59 -13.21 24.23
N GLU A 166 17.67 -13.54 23.33
CA GLU A 166 17.18 -14.92 23.17
C GLU A 166 18.23 -15.84 22.55
N SER A 167 18.99 -15.39 21.55
CA SER A 167 20.05 -16.20 20.92
C SER A 167 21.15 -16.61 21.90
N ARG A 168 21.47 -15.77 22.89
CA ARG A 168 22.43 -16.11 23.96
C ARG A 168 21.94 -17.27 24.84
N ASN A 169 20.64 -17.41 25.04
CA ASN A 169 20.04 -18.51 25.81
C ASN A 169 19.85 -19.78 24.96
N LEU A 170 19.76 -19.68 23.63
CA LEU A 170 19.59 -20.79 22.70
C LEU A 170 20.89 -21.33 22.10
N SER A 171 22.04 -20.76 22.44
CA SER A 171 23.36 -21.15 21.91
C SER A 171 23.80 -22.60 22.19
N LYS A 172 22.99 -23.39 22.88
CA LYS A 172 23.17 -24.85 23.04
C LYS A 172 22.69 -25.68 21.84
N SER A 173 21.96 -25.10 20.86
CA SER A 173 21.39 -25.79 19.72
C SER A 173 21.81 -25.30 18.32
N GLY A 174 22.86 -24.46 18.23
CA GLY A 174 23.71 -24.35 17.03
C GLY A 174 23.17 -23.55 15.83
N GLY A 175 22.21 -22.63 15.98
CA GLY A 175 21.78 -21.78 14.86
C GLY A 175 21.10 -20.47 15.30
N PRO A 176 21.07 -19.44 14.44
CA PRO A 176 20.32 -18.21 14.74
C PRO A 176 18.83 -18.50 14.86
N ALA A 177 18.23 -18.13 15.99
CA ALA A 177 16.79 -18.24 16.18
C ALA A 177 16.07 -17.30 15.22
N ILE A 178 15.39 -17.84 14.21
CA ILE A 178 14.53 -17.08 13.29
C ILE A 178 13.24 -16.67 14.00
N ILE A 179 12.74 -17.51 14.89
CA ILE A 179 11.53 -17.32 15.68
C ILE A 179 11.93 -17.30 17.16
N SER A 180 11.54 -16.24 17.86
CA SER A 180 11.78 -16.13 19.31
C SER A 180 11.00 -17.22 20.07
N GLU A 181 11.52 -17.66 21.21
CA GLU A 181 10.84 -18.61 22.10
C GLU A 181 9.47 -18.07 22.54
N ARG A 182 9.43 -16.76 22.81
CA ARG A 182 8.20 -16.08 23.17
C ARG A 182 7.15 -16.12 22.05
N LEU A 183 7.57 -15.91 20.79
CA LEU A 183 6.67 -16.02 19.63
C LEU A 183 6.19 -17.46 19.46
N ARG A 184 7.09 -18.44 19.57
CA ARG A 184 6.75 -19.86 19.47
C ARG A 184 5.73 -20.29 20.53
N SER A 185 5.93 -19.88 21.78
CA SER A 185 4.98 -20.13 22.87
C SER A 185 3.63 -19.50 22.58
N ALA A 186 3.59 -18.23 22.18
CA ALA A 186 2.36 -17.53 21.85
C ALA A 186 1.60 -18.18 20.68
N VAL A 187 2.32 -18.64 19.65
CA VAL A 187 1.73 -19.37 18.51
C VAL A 187 1.09 -20.68 19.00
N ASN A 188 1.83 -21.47 19.80
CA ASN A 188 1.32 -22.73 20.32
C ASN A 188 0.08 -22.55 21.22
N ASP A 189 0.07 -21.50 22.05
CA ASP A 189 -1.06 -21.20 22.91
C ASP A 189 -2.31 -20.83 22.11
N ARG A 190 -2.17 -20.09 21.01
CA ARG A 190 -3.31 -19.73 20.13
C ARG A 190 -3.81 -20.94 19.36
N LEU A 191 -2.91 -21.78 18.84
CA LEU A 191 -3.29 -23.01 18.15
C LEU A 191 -4.04 -23.98 19.05
N LYS A 192 -3.60 -24.16 20.31
CA LYS A 192 -4.33 -24.99 21.30
C LYS A 192 -5.76 -24.50 21.57
N LYS A 193 -6.00 -23.18 21.41
CA LYS A 193 -7.32 -22.57 21.56
C LYS A 193 -8.16 -22.60 20.28
N GLY A 194 -7.64 -23.12 19.19
CA GLY A 194 -8.30 -23.13 17.87
C GLY A 194 -8.36 -21.74 17.21
N GLU A 195 -7.53 -20.80 17.67
CA GLU A 195 -7.48 -19.44 17.13
C GLU A 195 -6.58 -19.37 15.89
N GLN A 196 -6.81 -18.37 15.05
CA GLN A 196 -6.03 -18.11 13.84
C GLN A 196 -4.82 -17.23 14.13
N ILE A 197 -3.75 -17.39 13.33
CA ILE A 197 -2.50 -16.68 13.49
C ILE A 197 -2.07 -16.15 12.13
N ILE A 198 -1.61 -14.88 12.09
CA ILE A 198 -0.99 -14.29 10.92
C ILE A 198 0.48 -14.07 11.26
N LEU A 199 1.39 -14.71 10.52
CA LEU A 199 2.81 -14.46 10.59
C LEU A 199 3.22 -13.53 9.46
N PHE A 200 3.78 -12.38 9.81
CA PHE A 200 4.29 -11.41 8.85
C PHE A 200 5.82 -11.40 8.88
N LEU A 201 6.42 -11.73 7.73
CA LEU A 201 7.86 -11.66 7.54
C LEU A 201 8.16 -10.60 6.47
N ASN A 202 8.56 -9.42 6.90
CA ASN A 202 8.94 -8.33 5.98
C ASN A 202 10.37 -8.56 5.43
N ARG A 203 10.52 -9.64 4.65
CA ARG A 203 11.83 -10.01 4.08
C ARG A 203 11.63 -10.63 2.70
N ARG A 204 12.21 -10.00 1.69
CA ARG A 204 12.31 -10.58 0.34
C ARG A 204 13.72 -11.20 0.18
N GLY A 205 13.80 -12.38 -0.42
CA GLY A 205 15.04 -13.09 -0.68
C GLY A 205 15.58 -13.88 0.53
N PHE A 206 16.73 -14.56 0.34
CA PHE A 206 17.32 -15.47 1.32
C PHE A 206 17.95 -14.73 2.50
N ALA A 207 18.75 -13.69 2.25
CA ALA A 207 19.36 -12.85 3.27
C ALA A 207 19.64 -11.45 2.73
N THR A 208 18.95 -10.44 3.27
CA THR A 208 19.14 -9.01 2.92
C THR A 208 20.31 -8.39 3.65
N SER A 209 20.85 -9.05 4.67
CA SER A 209 22.02 -8.64 5.44
C SER A 209 22.64 -9.83 6.14
N LEU A 210 23.94 -9.79 6.37
CA LEU A 210 24.65 -10.75 7.20
C LEU A 210 24.90 -10.11 8.57
N ASN A 211 24.30 -10.72 9.61
CA ASN A 211 24.41 -10.23 10.99
C ASN A 211 25.15 -11.21 11.86
N CYS A 212 26.03 -10.73 12.70
CA CYS A 212 26.66 -11.54 13.73
C CYS A 212 25.66 -11.82 14.87
N PRO A 213 25.33 -13.09 15.17
CA PRO A 213 24.36 -13.39 16.23
C PRO A 213 24.87 -13.07 17.64
N SER A 214 26.18 -12.99 17.85
CA SER A 214 26.75 -12.72 19.16
C SER A 214 26.85 -11.23 19.48
N CYS A 215 27.30 -10.39 18.54
CA CYS A 215 27.48 -8.96 18.79
C CYS A 215 26.49 -8.07 18.02
N GLY A 216 25.72 -8.64 17.07
CA GLY A 216 24.78 -7.90 16.25
C GLY A 216 25.42 -7.04 15.16
N HIS A 217 26.73 -7.19 14.90
CA HIS A 217 27.39 -6.52 13.80
C HIS A 217 26.72 -6.86 12.46
N VAL A 218 26.48 -5.86 11.64
CA VAL A 218 25.91 -6.00 10.28
C VAL A 218 27.01 -5.70 9.28
N CYS A 219 27.25 -6.60 8.34
CA CYS A 219 28.21 -6.37 7.27
C CYS A 219 27.70 -5.23 6.37
N GLY A 220 28.33 -4.05 6.46
CA GLY A 220 28.05 -2.87 5.65
C GLY A 220 28.95 -2.77 4.44
N CYS A 221 28.51 -2.03 3.43
CA CYS A 221 29.35 -1.68 2.29
C CYS A 221 30.39 -0.63 2.71
N PRO A 222 31.69 -0.76 2.36
CA PRO A 222 32.71 0.24 2.70
C PRO A 222 32.52 1.56 1.92
N GLU A 223 31.85 1.52 0.75
CA GLU A 223 31.64 2.68 -0.13
C GLU A 223 30.33 3.43 0.15
N CYS A 224 29.35 2.78 0.80
CA CYS A 224 28.07 3.37 1.17
C CYS A 224 27.55 2.78 2.47
N SER A 225 26.56 3.42 3.09
CA SER A 225 26.03 2.99 4.41
C SER A 225 25.02 1.82 4.33
N VAL A 226 24.86 1.17 3.17
CA VAL A 226 23.89 0.09 2.97
C VAL A 226 24.47 -1.24 3.44
N SER A 227 23.63 -2.08 4.07
CA SER A 227 24.02 -3.45 4.42
C SER A 227 24.21 -4.29 3.16
N LEU A 228 25.26 -5.12 3.17
CA LEU A 228 25.56 -6.04 2.08
C LEU A 228 24.54 -7.20 2.07
N THR A 229 24.01 -7.54 0.89
CA THR A 229 23.09 -8.65 0.67
C THR A 229 23.85 -9.92 0.35
N PHE A 230 23.57 -11.04 1.03
CA PHE A 230 24.19 -12.33 0.74
C PHE A 230 23.47 -13.04 -0.40
N HIS A 231 24.21 -13.27 -1.50
CA HIS A 231 23.76 -14.00 -2.68
C HIS A 231 24.17 -15.47 -2.57
N ARG A 232 23.22 -16.34 -2.27
CA ARG A 232 23.46 -17.76 -2.02
C ARG A 232 24.06 -18.52 -3.23
N LYS A 233 23.66 -18.15 -4.45
CA LYS A 233 24.14 -18.79 -5.67
C LYS A 233 25.62 -18.48 -5.95
N GLU A 234 26.07 -17.31 -5.56
CA GLU A 234 27.40 -16.78 -5.82
C GLU A 234 28.28 -16.81 -4.57
N GLU A 235 27.71 -17.22 -3.42
CA GLU A 235 28.35 -17.29 -2.10
C GLU A 235 29.10 -16.01 -1.70
N ARG A 236 28.59 -14.85 -2.13
CA ARG A 236 29.23 -13.56 -1.86
C ARG A 236 28.27 -12.50 -1.36
N LEU A 237 28.85 -11.47 -0.71
CA LEU A 237 28.17 -10.28 -0.27
C LEU A 237 28.24 -9.21 -1.37
N ILE A 238 27.08 -8.66 -1.78
CA ILE A 238 26.98 -7.66 -2.82
C ILE A 238 26.23 -6.42 -2.28
N CYS A 239 26.73 -5.24 -2.65
CA CYS A 239 26.05 -3.97 -2.46
C CYS A 239 25.06 -3.74 -3.61
N HIS A 240 23.84 -3.30 -3.31
CA HIS A 240 22.80 -2.99 -4.29
C HIS A 240 22.44 -1.51 -4.27
#